data_17ad93e24c116878ab996475095ae5cb
#
_entry.id   17ad93e24c116878ab996475095ae5cb
#
_cell.length_a   1.000
_cell.length_b   1.000
_cell.length_c   1.000
_cell.angle_alpha   90.00
_cell.angle_beta   90.00
_cell.angle_gamma   90.00
#
_symmetry.space_group_name_H-M   'P 1'
#
loop_
_entity.id
_entity.type
_entity.pdbx_description
1 polymer ?
#
loop_
_entity_poly.entity_id
_entity_poly.type
_entity_poly.pdbx_seq_one_letter_code
_entity_poly.pdbx_strand_id
1 'polypeptide(L)'
;MLNSKHKSNLLAEISSVFSMTLLLTLFGLFIYFMWTANKKSLEIKEQLSLDILFHENVDSQMAIMMEKQLKSMDEMVKQATFVSKENAKKIMMKQVGEDAFEILDGVNPLPTSIHVNLTADYVNPDSAAKFAKSIMKGNEHIVAEVAYNEAQFLEIGKVFKNFELIMLFLSGTLLLVATLLIYNTIRLAVFSKRFLLRTMQLVGA
;
A
#
# COMPACT_ATOMS: atom_id res chain seq x y z
N MET A 1 -30.07 34.57 39.61
CA MET A 1 -28.84 33.71 39.79
C MET A 1 -29.00 32.26 39.32
N LEU A 2 -30.19 31.66 39.37
CA LEU A 2 -30.43 30.26 38.92
C LEU A 2 -30.32 30.06 37.39
N ASN A 3 -30.63 31.06 36.58
CA ASN A 3 -30.64 30.95 35.11
C ASN A 3 -29.21 30.93 34.48
N SER A 4 -28.21 31.53 35.14
CA SER A 4 -26.82 31.53 34.66
C SER A 4 -26.11 30.20 34.89
N LYS A 5 -26.43 29.51 36.01
CA LYS A 5 -25.87 28.18 36.31
C LYS A 5 -26.42 27.11 35.36
N HIS A 6 -27.67 27.20 34.98
CA HIS A 6 -28.29 26.24 34.04
C HIS A 6 -27.72 26.40 32.65
N LYS A 7 -27.47 27.62 32.19
CA LYS A 7 -26.81 27.91 30.91
C LYS A 7 -25.36 27.43 30.87
N SER A 8 -24.60 27.57 31.97
CA SER A 8 -23.20 27.10 32.01
C SER A 8 -23.08 25.57 31.96
N ASN A 9 -24.01 24.85 32.59
CA ASN A 9 -24.03 23.39 32.53
C ASN A 9 -24.40 22.86 31.13
N LEU A 10 -25.42 23.48 30.49
CA LEU A 10 -25.82 23.17 29.13
C LEU A 10 -24.69 23.39 28.12
N LEU A 11 -23.94 24.49 28.24
CA LEU A 11 -22.78 24.77 27.40
C LEU A 11 -21.65 23.73 27.59
N ALA A 12 -21.40 23.31 28.83
CA ALA A 12 -20.40 22.27 29.13
C ALA A 12 -20.80 20.90 28.56
N GLU A 13 -22.08 20.53 28.65
CA GLU A 13 -22.59 19.28 28.06
C GLU A 13 -22.52 19.30 26.53
N ILE A 14 -22.96 20.41 25.90
CA ILE A 14 -22.87 20.58 24.44
C ILE A 14 -21.41 20.50 23.97
N SER A 15 -20.49 21.19 24.67
CA SER A 15 -19.06 21.17 24.35
C SER A 15 -18.47 19.75 24.45
N SER A 16 -18.87 18.99 25.47
CA SER A 16 -18.43 17.61 25.67
C SER A 16 -18.92 16.68 24.55
N VAL A 17 -20.21 16.78 24.19
CA VAL A 17 -20.79 16.00 23.07
C VAL A 17 -20.12 16.36 21.75
N PHE A 18 -19.93 17.66 21.50
CA PHE A 18 -19.26 18.14 20.30
C PHE A 18 -17.81 17.62 20.19
N SER A 19 -17.03 17.70 21.27
CA SER A 19 -15.67 17.19 21.30
C SER A 19 -15.61 15.69 21.07
N MET A 20 -16.53 14.92 21.62
CA MET A 20 -16.60 13.47 21.44
C MET A 20 -17.00 13.09 20.01
N THR A 21 -17.95 13.81 19.43
CA THR A 21 -18.37 13.62 18.04
C THR A 21 -17.22 13.94 17.08
N LEU A 22 -16.52 15.06 17.30
CA LEU A 22 -15.37 15.46 16.50
C LEU A 22 -14.28 14.38 16.54
N LEU A 23 -13.98 13.86 17.74
CA LEU A 23 -12.98 12.80 17.94
C LEU A 23 -13.35 11.52 17.19
N LEU A 24 -14.61 11.06 17.32
CA LEU A 24 -15.10 9.88 16.62
C LEU A 24 -15.06 10.06 15.10
N THR A 25 -15.39 11.26 14.61
CA THR A 25 -15.31 11.59 13.19
C THR A 25 -13.87 11.54 12.68
N LEU A 26 -12.94 12.16 13.41
CA LEU A 26 -11.51 12.12 13.06
C LEU A 26 -10.96 10.69 13.08
N PHE A 27 -11.37 9.89 14.06
CA PHE A 27 -10.94 8.49 14.14
C PHE A 27 -11.49 7.66 12.97
N GLY A 28 -12.75 7.86 12.62
CA GLY A 28 -13.39 7.22 11.47
C GLY A 28 -12.71 7.59 10.15
N LEU A 29 -12.43 8.88 9.95
CA LEU A 29 -11.69 9.36 8.77
C LEU A 29 -10.28 8.78 8.72
N PHE A 30 -9.58 8.68 9.84
CA PHE A 30 -8.24 8.10 9.92
C PHE A 30 -8.25 6.62 9.54
N ILE A 31 -9.18 5.82 10.07
CA ILE A 31 -9.32 4.41 9.73
C ILE A 31 -9.63 4.25 8.22
N TYR A 32 -10.54 5.05 7.70
CA TYR A 32 -10.87 5.04 6.27
C TYR A 32 -9.67 5.38 5.39
N PHE A 33 -8.90 6.39 5.79
CA PHE A 33 -7.67 6.78 5.08
C PHE A 33 -6.61 5.68 5.12
N MET A 34 -6.37 5.07 6.29
CA MET A 34 -5.46 3.95 6.46
C MET A 34 -5.82 2.77 5.56
N TRP A 35 -7.10 2.41 5.54
CA TRP A 35 -7.58 1.30 4.71
C TRP A 35 -7.39 1.58 3.22
N THR A 36 -7.74 2.78 2.77
CA THR A 36 -7.60 3.20 1.37
C THR A 36 -6.13 3.30 0.96
N ALA A 37 -5.28 3.88 1.81
CA ALA A 37 -3.86 4.02 1.56
C ALA A 37 -3.16 2.66 1.48
N ASN A 38 -3.50 1.72 2.37
CA ASN A 38 -2.94 0.37 2.31
C ASN A 38 -3.34 -0.35 1.02
N LYS A 39 -4.62 -0.27 0.62
CA LYS A 39 -5.09 -0.86 -0.63
C LYS A 39 -4.34 -0.28 -1.85
N LYS A 40 -4.18 1.04 -1.91
CA LYS A 40 -3.46 1.72 -3.00
C LYS A 40 -1.96 1.38 -3.00
N SER A 41 -1.37 1.24 -1.82
CA SER A 41 0.00 0.77 -1.67
C SER A 41 0.22 -0.61 -2.30
N LEU A 42 -0.67 -1.56 -2.01
CA LEU A 42 -0.63 -2.90 -2.59
C LEU A 42 -0.76 -2.86 -4.12
N GLU A 43 -1.73 -2.10 -4.65
CA GLU A 43 -1.93 -1.94 -6.09
C GLU A 43 -0.68 -1.38 -6.79
N ILE A 44 -0.02 -0.37 -6.21
CA ILE A 44 1.20 0.23 -6.77
C ILE A 44 2.38 -0.76 -6.73
N LYS A 45 2.56 -1.47 -5.64
CA LYS A 45 3.60 -2.51 -5.53
C LYS A 45 3.40 -3.59 -6.59
N GLU A 46 2.18 -4.09 -6.75
CA GLU A 46 1.84 -5.15 -7.70
C GLU A 46 1.94 -4.72 -9.19
N GLN A 47 2.08 -3.43 -9.47
CA GLN A 47 2.37 -2.92 -10.83
C GLN A 47 3.84 -3.04 -11.23
N LEU A 48 4.73 -3.22 -10.26
CA LEU A 48 6.14 -3.49 -10.56
C LEU A 48 6.31 -4.86 -11.17
N SER A 49 7.06 -4.90 -12.24
CA SER A 49 7.25 -6.12 -13.03
C SER A 49 8.72 -6.44 -13.22
N LEU A 50 8.95 -7.72 -13.44
CA LEU A 50 10.20 -8.26 -13.97
C LEU A 50 9.91 -8.86 -15.34
N ASP A 51 10.85 -8.70 -16.28
CA ASP A 51 10.77 -9.29 -17.61
C ASP A 51 11.75 -10.46 -17.72
N ILE A 52 11.23 -11.66 -17.91
CA ILE A 52 12.03 -12.84 -18.17
C ILE A 52 12.23 -12.90 -19.69
N LEU A 53 13.44 -12.62 -20.15
CA LEU A 53 13.81 -12.58 -21.56
C LEU A 53 14.34 -13.95 -21.98
N PHE A 54 13.87 -14.45 -23.12
CA PHE A 54 14.28 -15.74 -23.68
C PHE A 54 15.36 -15.58 -24.73
N HIS A 55 16.18 -16.61 -24.91
CA HIS A 55 17.10 -16.71 -26.04
C HIS A 55 16.32 -16.76 -27.35
N GLU A 56 16.90 -16.27 -28.44
CA GLU A 56 16.22 -16.19 -29.76
C GLU A 56 15.76 -17.53 -30.30
N ASN A 57 16.44 -18.62 -29.93
CA ASN A 57 16.16 -19.97 -30.43
C ASN A 57 15.13 -20.75 -29.60
N VAL A 58 14.51 -20.11 -28.62
CA VAL A 58 13.55 -20.78 -27.72
C VAL A 58 12.19 -20.85 -28.37
N ASP A 59 11.61 -22.04 -28.40
CA ASP A 59 10.23 -22.23 -28.88
C ASP A 59 9.23 -21.54 -27.95
N SER A 60 8.28 -20.85 -28.56
CA SER A 60 7.18 -20.20 -27.84
C SER A 60 6.40 -21.13 -26.93
N GLN A 61 6.36 -22.43 -27.24
CA GLN A 61 5.70 -23.42 -26.37
C GLN A 61 6.43 -23.58 -25.03
N MET A 62 7.76 -23.53 -25.00
CA MET A 62 8.54 -23.56 -23.75
C MET A 62 8.28 -22.33 -22.88
N ALA A 63 8.18 -21.16 -23.50
CA ALA A 63 7.83 -19.93 -22.79
C ALA A 63 6.41 -19.99 -22.19
N ILE A 64 5.44 -20.56 -22.91
CA ILE A 64 4.06 -20.75 -22.40
C ILE A 64 4.02 -21.78 -21.26
N MET A 65 4.85 -22.84 -21.32
CA MET A 65 4.96 -23.78 -20.21
C MET A 65 5.52 -23.11 -18.96
N MET A 66 6.56 -22.27 -19.11
CA MET A 66 7.13 -21.49 -18.03
C MET A 66 6.12 -20.47 -17.47
N GLU A 67 5.34 -19.82 -18.31
CA GLU A 67 4.25 -18.95 -17.85
C GLU A 67 3.26 -19.68 -16.94
N LYS A 68 2.86 -20.90 -17.32
CA LYS A 68 1.96 -21.73 -16.49
C LYS A 68 2.62 -22.12 -15.15
N GLN A 69 3.89 -22.46 -15.18
CA GLN A 69 4.63 -22.77 -13.96
C GLN A 69 4.73 -21.55 -13.05
N LEU A 70 5.01 -20.37 -13.58
CA LEU A 70 5.05 -19.13 -12.83
C LEU A 70 3.68 -18.79 -12.23
N LYS A 71 2.61 -18.97 -12.96
CA LYS A 71 1.23 -18.79 -12.45
C LYS A 71 0.85 -19.75 -11.33
N SER A 72 1.51 -20.90 -11.20
CA SER A 72 1.28 -21.82 -10.08
C SER A 72 2.01 -21.41 -8.81
N MET A 73 2.85 -20.38 -8.85
CA MET A 73 3.56 -19.81 -7.70
C MET A 73 2.75 -18.67 -7.07
N ASP A 74 1.50 -18.92 -6.70
CA ASP A 74 0.52 -17.91 -6.25
C ASP A 74 0.99 -17.05 -5.06
N GLU A 75 1.88 -17.56 -4.22
CA GLU A 75 2.44 -16.79 -3.10
C GLU A 75 3.36 -15.65 -3.58
N MET A 76 4.14 -15.87 -4.64
CA MET A 76 5.19 -14.95 -5.08
C MET A 76 4.79 -14.17 -6.33
N VAL A 77 4.04 -14.81 -7.23
CA VAL A 77 3.66 -14.28 -8.54
C VAL A 77 2.19 -13.90 -8.54
N LYS A 78 1.92 -12.61 -8.70
CA LYS A 78 0.54 -12.10 -8.85
C LYS A 78 0.00 -12.36 -10.24
N GLN A 79 0.84 -12.11 -11.24
CA GLN A 79 0.49 -12.28 -12.64
C GLN A 79 1.75 -12.61 -13.44
N ALA A 80 1.62 -13.53 -14.38
CA ALA A 80 2.61 -13.78 -15.42
C ALA A 80 1.92 -13.74 -16.78
N THR A 81 2.49 -13.02 -17.73
CA THR A 81 1.91 -12.84 -19.07
C THR A 81 2.97 -13.04 -20.12
N PHE A 82 2.75 -14.00 -21.02
CA PHE A 82 3.61 -14.21 -22.17
C PHE A 82 3.47 -13.07 -23.18
N VAL A 83 4.58 -12.54 -23.64
CA VAL A 83 4.67 -11.46 -24.62
C VAL A 83 5.50 -11.93 -25.81
N SER A 84 4.87 -12.14 -26.96
CA SER A 84 5.56 -12.48 -28.20
C SER A 84 6.36 -11.28 -28.73
N LYS A 85 7.34 -11.54 -29.61
CA LYS A 85 8.14 -10.49 -30.28
C LYS A 85 7.25 -9.41 -30.93
N GLU A 86 6.15 -9.82 -31.58
CA GLU A 86 5.23 -8.92 -32.25
C GLU A 86 4.44 -8.06 -31.26
N ASN A 87 4.01 -8.65 -30.14
CA ASN A 87 3.32 -7.92 -29.08
C ASN A 87 4.25 -6.99 -28.35
N ALA A 88 5.49 -7.40 -28.06
CA ALA A 88 6.52 -6.54 -27.48
C ALA A 88 6.75 -5.29 -28.36
N LYS A 89 6.88 -5.48 -29.68
CA LYS A 89 6.97 -4.37 -30.65
C LYS A 89 5.78 -3.42 -30.54
N LYS A 90 4.55 -3.94 -30.55
CA LYS A 90 3.33 -3.12 -30.45
C LYS A 90 3.25 -2.32 -29.14
N ILE A 91 3.67 -2.93 -28.03
CA ILE A 91 3.70 -2.25 -26.72
C ILE A 91 4.73 -1.13 -26.74
N MET A 92 5.93 -1.40 -27.25
CA MET A 92 7.01 -0.42 -27.34
C MET A 92 6.67 0.75 -28.27
N MET A 93 6.06 0.48 -29.44
CA MET A 93 5.59 1.51 -30.36
C MET A 93 4.57 2.45 -29.69
N LYS A 94 3.70 1.96 -28.83
CA LYS A 94 2.75 2.79 -28.07
C LYS A 94 3.43 3.66 -27.01
N GLN A 95 4.55 3.24 -26.46
CA GLN A 95 5.25 3.95 -25.40
C GLN A 95 6.26 4.98 -25.94
N VAL A 96 6.99 4.64 -26.98
CA VAL A 96 8.13 5.43 -27.48
C VAL A 96 7.83 6.12 -28.83
N GLY A 97 6.77 5.70 -29.51
CA GLY A 97 6.40 6.20 -30.85
C GLY A 97 6.89 5.24 -31.98
N GLU A 98 6.29 5.41 -33.15
CA GLU A 98 6.61 4.59 -34.34
C GLU A 98 8.02 4.86 -34.89
N ASP A 99 8.50 6.08 -34.73
CA ASP A 99 9.80 6.56 -35.24
C ASP A 99 10.99 5.79 -34.63
N ALA A 100 10.82 5.22 -33.40
CA ALA A 100 11.88 4.46 -32.74
C ALA A 100 12.27 3.17 -33.49
N PHE A 101 11.37 2.60 -34.28
CA PHE A 101 11.64 1.40 -35.09
C PHE A 101 12.10 1.70 -36.51
N GLU A 102 11.88 2.92 -37.02
CA GLU A 102 12.41 3.34 -38.33
C GLU A 102 13.95 3.40 -38.28
N ILE A 103 14.53 3.81 -37.12
CA ILE A 103 15.98 3.86 -36.92
C ILE A 103 16.63 2.47 -36.95
N LEU A 104 15.87 1.42 -36.73
CA LEU A 104 16.32 0.03 -36.67
C LEU A 104 16.08 -0.76 -37.99
N ASP A 105 15.93 -0.05 -39.14
CA ASP A 105 15.67 -0.64 -40.44
C ASP A 105 14.50 -1.65 -40.46
N GLY A 106 13.52 -1.43 -39.56
CA GLY A 106 12.33 -2.29 -39.43
C GLY A 106 12.56 -3.64 -38.75
N VAL A 107 13.78 -3.95 -38.36
CA VAL A 107 14.11 -5.18 -37.60
C VAL A 107 13.59 -5.03 -36.16
N ASN A 108 12.90 -6.07 -35.70
CA ASN A 108 12.44 -6.11 -34.30
C ASN A 108 13.52 -6.75 -33.39
N PRO A 109 14.28 -5.97 -32.60
CA PRO A 109 15.32 -6.49 -31.74
C PRO A 109 14.79 -7.07 -30.43
N LEU A 110 13.47 -6.92 -30.17
CA LEU A 110 12.88 -7.34 -28.90
C LEU A 110 12.76 -8.86 -28.83
N PRO A 111 13.27 -9.50 -27.77
CA PRO A 111 13.11 -10.93 -27.58
C PRO A 111 11.69 -11.27 -27.14
N THR A 112 11.34 -12.53 -27.23
CA THR A 112 10.18 -13.08 -26.54
C THR A 112 10.40 -12.98 -25.03
N SER A 113 9.39 -12.63 -24.27
CA SER A 113 9.50 -12.44 -22.83
C SER A 113 8.27 -12.93 -22.07
N ILE A 114 8.42 -13.10 -20.75
CA ILE A 114 7.29 -13.20 -19.83
C ILE A 114 7.37 -12.00 -18.89
N HIS A 115 6.31 -11.22 -18.89
CA HIS A 115 6.11 -10.11 -17.95
C HIS A 115 5.54 -10.66 -16.64
N VAL A 116 6.28 -10.51 -15.55
CA VAL A 116 5.92 -11.07 -14.24
C VAL A 116 5.74 -9.95 -13.24
N ASN A 117 4.55 -9.88 -12.65
CA ASN A 117 4.27 -9.03 -11.51
C ASN A 117 4.34 -9.86 -10.23
N LEU A 118 5.11 -9.42 -9.26
CA LEU A 118 5.17 -10.07 -7.95
C LEU A 118 4.01 -9.63 -7.06
N THR A 119 3.68 -10.46 -6.07
CA THR A 119 2.79 -10.05 -5.00
C THR A 119 3.45 -8.96 -4.15
N ALA A 120 2.66 -8.08 -3.56
CA ALA A 120 3.15 -6.89 -2.85
C ALA A 120 4.19 -7.19 -1.75
N ASP A 121 4.10 -8.36 -1.12
CA ASP A 121 5.02 -8.78 -0.06
C ASP A 121 6.42 -9.13 -0.60
N TYR A 122 6.51 -9.51 -1.87
CA TYR A 122 7.76 -9.83 -2.56
C TYR A 122 8.32 -8.66 -3.37
N VAL A 123 7.62 -7.52 -3.41
CA VAL A 123 8.09 -6.32 -4.10
C VAL A 123 9.10 -5.56 -3.22
N ASN A 124 10.31 -6.11 -3.16
CA ASN A 124 11.48 -5.48 -2.57
C ASN A 124 12.73 -5.94 -3.34
N PRO A 125 13.85 -5.18 -3.30
CA PRO A 125 15.05 -5.48 -4.09
C PRO A 125 15.63 -6.87 -3.81
N ASP A 126 15.65 -7.29 -2.54
CA ASP A 126 16.23 -8.58 -2.15
C ASP A 126 15.38 -9.75 -2.67
N SER A 127 14.05 -9.63 -2.60
CA SER A 127 13.15 -10.67 -3.10
C SER A 127 13.16 -10.72 -4.63
N ALA A 128 13.17 -9.57 -5.30
CA ALA A 128 13.30 -9.51 -6.77
C ALA A 128 14.61 -10.15 -7.24
N ALA A 129 15.73 -9.84 -6.59
CA ALA A 129 17.03 -10.44 -6.92
C ALA A 129 17.05 -11.96 -6.66
N LYS A 130 16.45 -12.42 -5.55
CA LYS A 130 16.34 -13.85 -5.24
C LYS A 130 15.46 -14.57 -6.25
N PHE A 131 14.32 -13.97 -6.61
CA PHE A 131 13.43 -14.50 -7.62
C PHE A 131 14.14 -14.60 -8.97
N ALA A 132 14.80 -13.53 -9.44
CA ALA A 132 15.56 -13.53 -10.67
C ALA A 132 16.62 -14.63 -10.71
N LYS A 133 17.40 -14.79 -9.63
CA LYS A 133 18.39 -15.86 -9.50
C LYS A 133 17.75 -17.25 -9.49
N SER A 134 16.60 -17.43 -8.85
CA SER A 134 15.92 -18.71 -8.80
C SER A 134 15.40 -19.14 -10.17
N ILE A 135 14.91 -18.19 -10.96
CA ILE A 135 14.45 -18.44 -12.33
C ILE A 135 15.61 -18.76 -13.27
N MET A 136 16.71 -18.01 -13.15
CA MET A 136 17.92 -18.27 -13.94
C MET A 136 18.48 -19.68 -13.65
N LYS A 137 18.53 -20.06 -12.37
CA LYS A 137 19.10 -21.34 -11.95
C LYS A 137 18.31 -22.52 -12.50
N GLY A 138 18.94 -23.30 -13.36
CA GLY A 138 18.34 -24.47 -14.03
C GLY A 138 17.61 -24.15 -15.35
N ASN A 139 17.42 -22.88 -15.69
CA ASN A 139 16.80 -22.45 -16.94
C ASN A 139 17.74 -21.63 -17.84
N GLU A 140 19.04 -21.66 -17.58
CA GLU A 140 20.07 -20.87 -18.27
C GLU A 140 20.11 -21.16 -19.79
N HIS A 141 19.61 -22.32 -20.20
CA HIS A 141 19.54 -22.72 -21.62
C HIS A 141 18.34 -22.10 -22.38
N ILE A 142 17.31 -21.60 -21.66
CA ILE A 142 16.12 -20.99 -22.25
C ILE A 142 15.98 -19.52 -21.86
N VAL A 143 16.38 -19.14 -20.66
CA VAL A 143 16.29 -17.75 -20.14
C VAL A 143 17.63 -17.05 -20.39
N ALA A 144 17.59 -15.99 -21.20
CA ALA A 144 18.75 -15.16 -21.46
C ALA A 144 19.06 -14.22 -20.29
N GLU A 145 18.02 -13.59 -19.76
CA GLU A 145 18.14 -12.60 -18.70
C GLU A 145 16.79 -12.44 -17.96
N VAL A 146 16.86 -12.07 -16.70
CA VAL A 146 15.71 -11.56 -15.95
C VAL A 146 15.95 -10.08 -15.68
N ALA A 147 15.32 -9.25 -16.50
CA ALA A 147 15.47 -7.81 -16.45
C ALA A 147 14.45 -7.19 -15.49
N TYR A 148 14.90 -6.33 -14.59
CA TYR A 148 14.04 -5.51 -13.74
C TYR A 148 14.75 -4.21 -13.36
N ASN A 149 13.95 -3.19 -13.09
CA ASN A 149 14.51 -1.89 -12.69
C ASN A 149 14.74 -1.86 -11.18
N GLU A 150 15.96 -2.23 -10.75
CA GLU A 150 16.36 -2.26 -9.35
C GLU A 150 16.13 -0.90 -8.66
N ALA A 151 16.38 0.21 -9.37
CA ALA A 151 16.17 1.55 -8.83
C ALA A 151 14.70 1.80 -8.47
N GLN A 152 13.76 1.36 -9.30
CA GLN A 152 12.33 1.47 -9.01
C GLN A 152 11.91 0.65 -7.79
N PHE A 153 12.43 -0.57 -7.65
CA PHE A 153 12.17 -1.41 -6.47
C PHE A 153 12.72 -0.77 -5.19
N LEU A 154 13.90 -0.15 -5.26
CA LEU A 154 14.50 0.58 -4.14
C LEU A 154 13.72 1.84 -3.77
N GLU A 155 13.34 2.65 -4.74
CA GLU A 155 12.58 3.88 -4.51
C GLU A 155 11.21 3.59 -3.90
N ILE A 156 10.49 2.64 -4.46
CA ILE A 156 9.18 2.24 -3.94
C ILE A 156 9.31 1.70 -2.52
N GLY A 157 10.31 0.87 -2.24
CA GLY A 157 10.58 0.37 -0.89
C GLY A 157 10.81 1.50 0.12
N LYS A 158 11.59 2.54 -0.24
CA LYS A 158 11.85 3.71 0.60
C LYS A 158 10.58 4.55 0.84
N VAL A 159 9.80 4.79 -0.22
CA VAL A 159 8.55 5.56 -0.12
C VAL A 159 7.58 4.89 0.85
N PHE A 160 7.39 3.57 0.74
CA PHE A 160 6.48 2.85 1.64
C PHE A 160 6.98 2.77 3.07
N LYS A 161 8.28 2.59 3.30
CA LYS A 161 8.87 2.64 4.65
C LYS A 161 8.66 4.01 5.31
N ASN A 162 8.87 5.08 4.58
CA ASN A 162 8.63 6.43 5.08
C ASN A 162 7.13 6.67 5.36
N PHE A 163 6.26 6.15 4.49
CA PHE A 163 4.82 6.22 4.69
C PHE A 163 4.36 5.49 5.95
N GLU A 164 4.87 4.28 6.21
CA GLU A 164 4.60 3.53 7.45
C GLU A 164 5.02 4.32 8.71
N LEU A 165 6.19 4.96 8.68
CA LEU A 165 6.67 5.80 9.76
C LEU A 165 5.75 7.01 10.02
N ILE A 166 5.32 7.69 8.97
CA ILE A 166 4.39 8.83 9.06
C ILE A 166 3.05 8.36 9.65
N MET A 167 2.54 7.22 9.19
CA MET A 167 1.30 6.65 9.69
C MET A 167 1.38 6.24 11.16
N LEU A 168 2.51 5.66 11.58
CA LEU A 168 2.76 5.32 12.98
C LEU A 168 2.76 6.57 13.87
N PHE A 169 3.44 7.64 13.45
CA PHE A 169 3.48 8.90 14.18
C PHE A 169 2.10 9.56 14.27
N LEU A 170 1.36 9.58 13.17
CA LEU A 170 0.00 10.15 13.12
C LEU A 170 -0.96 9.37 14.03
N SER A 171 -0.88 8.04 14.00
CA SER A 171 -1.64 7.15 14.89
C SER A 171 -1.36 7.42 16.36
N GLY A 172 -0.08 7.53 16.74
CA GLY A 172 0.33 7.86 18.10
C GLY A 172 -0.18 9.23 18.56
N THR A 173 -0.13 10.22 17.69
CA THR A 173 -0.65 11.57 17.96
C THR A 173 -2.17 11.57 18.18
N LEU A 174 -2.92 10.86 17.32
CA LEU A 174 -4.37 10.72 17.50
C LEU A 174 -4.74 10.04 18.80
N LEU A 175 -4.02 9.00 19.18
CA LEU A 175 -4.25 8.28 20.44
C LEU A 175 -3.99 9.16 21.66
N LEU A 176 -2.94 10.00 21.60
CA LEU A 176 -2.64 10.98 22.64
C LEU A 176 -3.76 12.01 22.77
N VAL A 177 -4.20 12.59 21.65
CA VAL A 177 -5.32 13.56 21.63
C VAL A 177 -6.60 12.92 22.16
N ALA A 178 -6.91 11.69 21.77
CA ALA A 178 -8.06 10.94 22.27
C ALA A 178 -8.03 10.81 23.80
N THR A 179 -6.88 10.41 24.35
CA THR A 179 -6.67 10.24 25.80
C THR A 179 -6.88 11.56 26.53
N LEU A 180 -6.33 12.66 26.04
CA LEU A 180 -6.50 14.00 26.63
C LEU A 180 -7.96 14.45 26.61
N LEU A 181 -8.67 14.21 25.51
CA LEU A 181 -10.09 14.58 25.40
C LEU A 181 -10.97 13.76 26.35
N ILE A 182 -10.73 12.46 26.45
CA ILE A 182 -11.43 11.59 27.41
C ILE A 182 -11.16 12.07 28.83
N TYR A 183 -9.91 12.34 29.19
CA TYR A 183 -9.55 12.87 30.50
C TYR A 183 -10.28 14.17 30.81
N ASN A 184 -10.30 15.15 29.89
CA ASN A 184 -11.01 16.41 30.04
C ASN A 184 -12.51 16.22 30.21
N THR A 185 -13.11 15.31 29.42
CA THR A 185 -14.55 15.00 29.48
C THR A 185 -14.92 14.41 30.85
N ILE A 186 -14.15 13.44 31.34
CA ILE A 186 -14.37 12.85 32.68
C ILE A 186 -14.22 13.91 33.78
N ARG A 187 -13.18 14.73 33.70
CA ARG A 187 -12.97 15.83 34.66
C ARG A 187 -14.13 16.80 34.70
N LEU A 188 -14.65 17.21 33.55
CA LEU A 188 -15.81 18.10 33.46
C LEU A 188 -17.08 17.43 34.01
N ALA A 189 -17.33 16.16 33.70
CA ALA A 189 -18.47 15.40 34.18
C ALA A 189 -18.48 15.29 35.71
N VAL A 190 -17.32 14.94 36.31
CA VAL A 190 -17.16 14.86 37.76
C VAL A 190 -17.34 16.23 38.43
N PHE A 191 -16.75 17.27 37.83
CA PHE A 191 -16.88 18.63 38.36
C PHE A 191 -18.30 19.15 38.32
N SER A 192 -19.05 18.88 37.25
CA SER A 192 -20.46 19.25 37.10
C SER A 192 -21.35 18.58 38.15
N LYS A 193 -21.06 17.34 38.52
CA LYS A 193 -21.84 16.55 39.49
C LYS A 193 -21.30 16.60 40.93
N ARG A 194 -20.32 17.45 41.20
CA ARG A 194 -19.60 17.49 42.53
C ARG A 194 -20.54 17.70 43.70
N PHE A 195 -21.60 18.50 43.55
CA PHE A 195 -22.57 18.74 44.63
C PHE A 195 -23.45 17.52 44.93
N LEU A 196 -23.84 16.80 43.86
CA LEU A 196 -24.67 15.59 43.97
C LEU A 196 -23.82 14.46 44.62
N LEU A 197 -22.56 14.32 44.22
CA LEU A 197 -21.61 13.39 44.85
C LEU A 197 -21.36 13.70 46.35
N ARG A 198 -21.29 14.98 46.70
CA ARG A 198 -21.08 15.41 48.07
C ARG A 198 -22.29 15.15 48.95
N THR A 199 -23.53 15.35 48.41
CA THR A 199 -24.78 15.01 49.13
C THR A 199 -24.92 13.50 49.31
N MET A 200 -24.62 12.68 48.32
CA MET A 200 -24.62 11.22 48.44
C MET A 200 -23.60 10.73 49.49
N GLN A 201 -22.42 11.31 49.51
CA GLN A 201 -21.39 10.99 50.53
C GLN A 201 -21.82 11.36 51.95
N LEU A 202 -22.62 12.42 52.15
CA LEU A 202 -23.14 12.81 53.42
C LEU A 202 -24.31 11.94 53.92
N VAL A 203 -25.05 11.30 53.01
CA VAL A 203 -26.18 10.41 53.33
C VAL A 203 -25.68 8.94 53.50
N GLY A 204 -24.40 8.65 53.24
CA GLY A 204 -23.85 7.33 53.49
C GLY A 204 -24.07 6.33 52.34
N ALA A 205 -24.27 6.78 51.10
CA ALA A 205 -24.39 5.95 49.91
C ALA A 205 -23.05 5.84 49.18
#